data_9cfbeb13c4939d3f922659fe15da86cc
#
_entry.id   9cfbeb13c4939d3f922659fe15da86cc
#
_cell.length_a   1.000
_cell.length_b   1.000
_cell.length_c   1.000
_cell.angle_alpha   90.00
_cell.angle_beta   90.00
_cell.angle_gamma   90.00
#
_symmetry.space_group_name_H-M   'P 1'
#
loop_
_entity.id
_entity.type
_entity.pdbx_description
1 polymer ?
#
loop_
_entity_poly.entity_id
_entity_poly.type
_entity_poly.pdbx_seq_one_letter_code
_entity_poly.pdbx_strand_id
1 'polypeptide(L)' 'MLGQETYRLKVVRLDTGEFEVIGNRTGLRDLADVCRSLSELSDDDAKTPANHYHIADYMNNAEEGSLELIIRYDPNL' A
#
# COMPACT_ATOMS: atom_id res chain seq x y z
N MET A 1 -4.28 -27.87 -8.14
CA MET A 1 -4.65 -27.01 -8.03
C MET A 1 -3.92 -26.10 -8.16
N LEU A 2 -4.17 -25.50 -8.42
CA LEU A 2 -3.51 -24.51 -8.48
C LEU A 2 -3.50 -23.74 -7.33
N GLY A 3 -2.47 -23.47 -6.74
CA GLY A 3 -2.33 -22.66 -5.59
C GLY A 3 -2.79 -21.26 -5.85
N GLN A 4 -3.14 -20.56 -4.79
CA GLN A 4 -3.39 -19.16 -4.90
C GLN A 4 -2.08 -18.45 -5.12
N GLU A 5 -2.14 -17.34 -5.83
CA GLU A 5 -0.99 -16.48 -6.02
C GLU A 5 -0.61 -15.85 -4.67
N THR A 6 0.66 -15.94 -4.32
CA THR A 6 1.16 -15.34 -3.09
C THR A 6 1.17 -13.82 -3.24
N TYR A 7 0.77 -13.10 -2.20
CA TYR A 7 0.85 -11.64 -2.18
C TYR A 7 2.31 -11.19 -2.33
N ARG A 8 2.56 -10.33 -3.31
CA ARG A 8 3.88 -9.73 -3.50
C ARG A 8 3.73 -8.28 -3.93
N LEU A 9 4.44 -7.40 -3.24
CA LEU A 9 4.42 -5.97 -3.50
C LEU A 9 5.77 -5.38 -3.11
N LYS A 10 6.28 -4.48 -3.94
CA LYS A 10 7.56 -3.83 -3.67
C LYS A 10 7.52 -2.40 -4.18
N VAL A 11 8.09 -1.48 -3.41
CA VAL A 11 8.23 -0.08 -3.80
C VAL A 11 9.72 0.17 -4.03
N VAL A 12 10.07 0.71 -5.17
CA VAL A 12 11.46 0.98 -5.53
C VAL A 12 11.59 2.41 -6.05
N ARG A 13 12.80 2.94 -5.94
CA ARG A 13 13.15 4.22 -6.57
C ARG A 13 13.98 3.91 -7.80
N LEU A 14 13.59 4.51 -8.92
CA LEU A 14 14.32 4.37 -10.18
C LEU A 14 15.46 5.38 -10.26
N ASP A 15 16.45 5.10 -11.12
CA ASP A 15 17.59 6.00 -11.32
C ASP A 15 17.15 7.38 -11.79
N THR A 16 16.02 7.48 -12.46
CA THR A 16 15.45 8.74 -12.91
C THR A 16 14.87 9.58 -11.78
N GLY A 17 14.78 9.02 -10.56
CA GLY A 17 14.17 9.68 -9.42
C GLY A 17 12.70 9.35 -9.24
N GLU A 18 12.10 8.65 -10.18
CA GLU A 18 10.71 8.22 -10.06
C GLU A 18 10.58 7.08 -9.08
N PHE A 19 9.39 6.91 -8.51
CA PHE A 19 9.07 5.77 -7.66
C PHE A 19 8.18 4.82 -8.45
N GLU A 20 8.38 3.53 -8.24
CA GLU A 20 7.58 2.51 -8.90
C GLU A 20 7.03 1.54 -7.87
N VAL A 21 5.74 1.24 -7.96
CA VAL A 21 5.13 0.20 -7.16
C VAL A 21 4.97 -1.02 -8.05
N ILE A 22 5.61 -2.11 -7.65
CA ILE A 22 5.60 -3.36 -8.41
C ILE A 22 4.84 -4.38 -7.59
N GLY A 23 3.86 -5.01 -8.19
CA GLY A 23 3.10 -6.05 -7.50
C GLY A 23 2.66 -7.13 -8.45
N ASN A 24 2.45 -8.32 -7.89
CA ASN A 24 1.72 -9.32 -8.63
C ASN A 24 0.22 -9.02 -8.52
N ARG A 25 -0.60 -9.84 -9.14
CA ARG A 25 -2.04 -9.59 -9.19
C ARG A 25 -2.64 -9.48 -7.78
N THR A 26 -2.25 -10.38 -6.89
CA THR A 26 -2.74 -10.37 -5.51
C THR A 26 -2.27 -9.14 -4.75
N GLY A 27 -1.01 -8.75 -4.91
CA GLY A 27 -0.48 -7.55 -4.26
C GLY A 27 -1.16 -6.27 -4.73
N LEU A 28 -1.38 -6.15 -6.04
CA LEU A 28 -2.03 -4.97 -6.60
C LEU A 28 -3.51 -4.88 -6.21
N ARG A 29 -4.19 -6.02 -6.12
CA ARG A 29 -5.58 -6.05 -5.66
C ARG A 29 -5.70 -5.62 -4.21
N ASP A 30 -4.78 -6.07 -3.37
CA ASP A 30 -4.76 -5.69 -1.97
C ASP A 30 -4.49 -4.18 -1.82
N LEU A 31 -3.56 -3.64 -2.60
CA LEU A 31 -3.29 -2.22 -2.61
C LEU A 31 -4.54 -1.43 -3.02
N ALA A 32 -5.27 -1.91 -4.01
CA ALA A 32 -6.51 -1.27 -4.44
C ALA A 32 -7.55 -1.27 -3.31
N ASP A 33 -7.63 -2.37 -2.56
CA ASP A 33 -8.55 -2.48 -1.43
C ASP A 33 -8.17 -1.52 -0.31
N VAL A 34 -6.89 -1.35 -0.04
CA VAL A 34 -6.39 -0.38 0.94
C VAL A 34 -6.81 1.03 0.52
N CYS A 35 -6.59 1.39 -0.73
CA CYS A 35 -6.95 2.71 -1.23
C CYS A 35 -8.46 2.94 -1.14
N ARG A 36 -9.26 1.93 -1.48
CA ARG A 36 -10.71 2.03 -1.38
C ARG A 36 -11.15 2.22 0.06
N SER A 37 -10.60 1.43 0.98
CA SER A 37 -10.95 1.51 2.39
C SER A 37 -10.64 2.89 2.96
N LEU A 38 -9.48 3.45 2.61
CA LEU A 38 -9.12 4.80 3.05
C LEU A 38 -10.09 5.84 2.47
N SER A 39 -10.51 5.67 1.22
CA SER A 39 -11.41 6.62 0.57
C SER A 39 -12.83 6.62 1.18
N GLU A 40 -13.16 5.57 1.93
CA GLU A 40 -14.47 5.40 2.54
C GLU A 40 -14.50 5.77 4.02
N LEU A 41 -13.39 6.26 4.57
CA LEU A 41 -13.34 6.67 5.97
C LEU A 41 -14.26 7.87 6.21
N SER A 42 -14.88 7.89 7.40
CA SER A 42 -15.60 9.07 7.85
C SER A 42 -14.62 10.18 8.19
N ASP A 43 -15.10 11.42 8.25
CA ASP A 43 -14.25 12.54 8.63
C ASP A 43 -13.74 12.39 10.07
N ASP A 44 -14.50 11.76 10.93
CA ASP A 44 -14.07 11.50 12.30
C ASP A 44 -12.91 10.49 12.32
N ASP A 45 -13.02 9.43 11.55
CA ASP A 45 -11.95 8.43 11.45
C ASP A 45 -10.69 9.00 10.79
N ALA A 46 -10.85 9.98 9.90
CA ALA A 46 -9.72 10.64 9.26
C ALA A 46 -8.84 11.40 10.25
N LYS A 47 -9.36 11.68 11.45
CA LYS A 47 -8.60 12.36 12.52
C LYS A 47 -7.86 11.40 13.42
N THR A 48 -7.95 10.10 13.15
CA THR A 48 -7.34 9.06 13.97
C THR A 48 -6.18 8.39 13.21
N PRO A 49 -5.36 7.57 13.88
CA PRO A 49 -4.33 6.80 13.19
C PRO A 49 -4.87 5.84 12.13
N ALA A 50 -6.18 5.60 12.07
CA ALA A 50 -6.79 4.79 11.02
C ALA A 50 -6.74 5.46 9.65
N ASN A 51 -6.29 6.71 9.55
CA ASN A 51 -6.30 7.49 8.32
C ASN A 51 -5.18 7.12 7.34
N HIS A 52 -4.29 6.22 7.70
CA HIS A 52 -3.16 5.89 6.84
C HIS A 52 -2.79 4.41 6.96
N TYR A 53 -2.01 3.95 5.98
CA TYR A 53 -1.58 2.57 5.89
C TYR A 53 -0.10 2.54 5.49
N HIS A 54 0.70 1.73 6.19
CA HIS A 54 2.12 1.56 5.88
C HIS A 54 2.32 0.28 5.07
N ILE A 55 3.08 0.41 3.99
CA ILE A 55 3.53 -0.75 3.21
C ILE A 55 5.05 -0.77 3.32
N ALA A 56 5.59 -1.81 3.94
CA ALA A 56 7.01 -1.92 4.19
C ALA A 56 7.38 -3.36 4.50
N ASP A 57 8.65 -3.72 4.31
CA ASP A 57 9.09 -5.08 4.56
C ASP A 57 8.92 -5.48 6.03
N TYR A 58 9.18 -4.56 6.97
CA TYR A 58 9.03 -4.86 8.40
C TYR A 58 7.56 -5.03 8.82
N MET A 59 6.62 -4.63 7.99
CA MET A 59 5.19 -4.85 8.21
C MET A 59 4.70 -6.16 7.60
N ASN A 60 5.59 -6.91 6.97
CA ASN A 60 5.29 -8.16 6.27
C ASN A 60 4.26 -8.00 5.14
N ASN A 61 4.18 -6.81 4.58
CA ASN A 61 3.28 -6.54 3.46
C ASN A 61 4.00 -5.97 2.23
N ALA A 62 5.33 -6.13 2.21
CA ALA A 62 6.15 -5.78 1.06
C ALA A 62 7.36 -6.70 1.01
N GLU A 63 7.96 -6.80 -0.17
CA GLU A 63 9.15 -7.62 -0.38
C GLU A 63 10.34 -7.07 0.39
N GLU A 64 11.28 -7.95 0.71
CA GLU A 64 12.54 -7.56 1.32
C GLU A 64 13.21 -6.49 0.46
N GLY A 65 13.72 -5.45 1.09
CA GLY A 65 14.38 -4.35 0.39
C GLY A 65 13.44 -3.32 -0.21
N SER A 66 12.14 -3.49 -0.03
CA SER A 66 11.18 -2.48 -0.47
C SER A 66 11.36 -1.19 0.32
N LEU A 67 11.19 -0.06 -0.36
CA LEU A 67 11.03 1.21 0.34
C LEU A 67 9.69 1.21 1.06
N GLU A 68 9.61 1.98 2.14
CA GLU A 68 8.35 2.16 2.84
C GLU A 68 7.45 3.12 2.07
N LEU A 69 6.18 2.76 1.93
CA LEU A 69 5.16 3.59 1.30
C LEU A 69 4.07 3.85 2.33
N ILE A 70 3.70 5.12 2.47
CA ILE A 70 2.58 5.51 3.33
C ILE A 70 1.48 6.04 2.43
N ILE A 71 0.28 5.52 2.60
CA ILE A 71 -0.90 5.98 1.89
C ILE A 71 -1.84 6.55 2.93
N ARG A 72 -2.29 7.80 2.73
CA ARG A 72 -3.11 8.47 3.72
C ARG A 72 -4.29 9.18 3.07
N TYR A 73 -5.43 9.13 3.75
CA TYR A 73 -6.56 9.96 3.40
C TYR A 73 -6.45 11.30 4.14
N ASP A 74 -6.54 12.38 3.39
CA ASP A 74 -6.55 13.73 3.95
C ASP A 74 -7.82 14.43 3.47
N PRO A 75 -8.78 14.67 4.36
CA PRO A 75 -10.04 15.31 3.97
C PRO A 75 -9.88 16.77 3.57
N ASN A 76 -8.71 17.36 3.84
CA ASN A 76 -8.45 18.76 3.49
C ASN A 76 -7.73 18.93 2.16
N LEU A 77 -7.38 17.82 1.51
CA LEU A 77 -6.69 17.88 0.25
C LEU A 77 -7.66 18.19 -0.89
#